data_386d41b98abebeb1e83020d15d2b805c
#
_entry.id   386d41b98abebeb1e83020d15d2b805c
#
_cell.length_a   1.000
_cell.length_b   1.000
_cell.length_c   1.000
_cell.angle_alpha   90.00
_cell.angle_beta   90.00
_cell.angle_gamma   90.00
#
_symmetry.space_group_name_H-M   'P 1'
#
loop_
_entity.id
_entity.type
_entity.pdbx_description
1 polymer ?
#
loop_
_entity_poly.entity_id
_entity_poly.type
_entity_poly.pdbx_seq_one_letter_code
_entity_poly.pdbx_strand_id
1 'polypeptide(L)'
;MEVLGLSRVVVENGVVVDVSEPRVEFCPLFYKHRGIEKLTKESIRENVEFRIRDFGIFTERRQMRMKDFLSFGISELMSMCVTKGTIDCSVCVCDGSGTAIVDDPELVQGIGGRISGMVETTPLQNVIKAIGRDRVLDPETARIDQVAGARKAWDMGYRKIGVTVVRGNDAALIRKEMGDNVLLFAVHTSGVTEEDAKMLYANCDIATACASKHMWDIGRKLGAMQVGTKVPVFAITDRGKEICDIRLKQINKEAKSGPDDPARPLI
;
A
#
# COMPACT_ATOMS: atom_id res chain seq x y z
N MET A 1 0.06 -10.51 -9.51
CA MET A 1 0.16 -9.85 -8.18
C MET A 1 1.49 -10.19 -7.57
N GLU A 2 2.14 -9.26 -6.93
CA GLU A 2 3.36 -9.51 -6.16
C GLU A 2 3.01 -9.55 -4.67
N VAL A 3 3.34 -10.65 -4.00
CA VAL A 3 3.07 -10.82 -2.57
C VAL A 3 4.33 -10.52 -1.78
N LEU A 4 4.20 -10.33 -0.48
CA LEU A 4 5.31 -10.13 0.44
C LEU A 4 6.42 -11.17 0.21
N GLY A 5 7.67 -10.72 0.18
CA GLY A 5 8.81 -11.57 -0.12
C GLY A 5 9.20 -11.62 -1.58
N LEU A 6 8.66 -10.74 -2.41
CA LEU A 6 8.89 -10.69 -3.86
C LEU A 6 8.51 -12.02 -4.58
N SER A 7 7.62 -12.80 -4.00
CA SER A 7 7.02 -13.92 -4.72
C SER A 7 5.96 -13.39 -5.68
N ARG A 8 6.13 -13.69 -6.96
CA ARG A 8 5.11 -13.38 -7.98
C ARG A 8 4.00 -14.43 -7.91
N VAL A 9 2.77 -13.99 -7.81
CA VAL A 9 1.59 -14.85 -7.85
C VAL A 9 0.75 -14.49 -9.06
N VAL A 10 0.37 -15.49 -9.83
CA VAL A 10 -0.53 -15.37 -10.98
C VAL A 10 -1.89 -15.94 -10.59
N VAL A 11 -2.94 -15.12 -10.77
CA VAL A 11 -4.32 -15.53 -10.53
C VAL A 11 -5.09 -15.39 -11.84
N GLU A 12 -5.76 -16.44 -12.25
CA GLU A 12 -6.61 -16.48 -13.43
C GLU A 12 -8.00 -16.99 -13.05
N ASN A 13 -9.03 -16.23 -13.41
CA ASN A 13 -10.43 -16.58 -13.09
C ASN A 13 -10.68 -16.88 -11.60
N GLY A 14 -9.98 -16.17 -10.71
CA GLY A 14 -10.10 -16.37 -9.26
C GLY A 14 -9.38 -17.62 -8.73
N VAL A 15 -8.49 -18.24 -9.52
CA VAL A 15 -7.69 -19.40 -9.14
C VAL A 15 -6.21 -19.02 -9.18
N VAL A 16 -5.44 -19.42 -8.16
CA VAL A 16 -3.98 -19.24 -8.16
C VAL A 16 -3.35 -20.31 -9.07
N VAL A 17 -2.83 -19.88 -10.23
CA VAL A 17 -2.24 -20.78 -11.22
C VAL A 17 -0.74 -20.92 -11.05
N ASP A 18 -0.04 -19.87 -10.62
CA ASP A 18 1.42 -19.93 -10.41
C ASP A 18 1.86 -19.11 -9.20
N VAL A 19 2.93 -19.56 -8.54
CA VAL A 19 3.61 -18.87 -7.43
C VAL A 19 5.11 -19.08 -7.58
N SER A 20 5.88 -17.99 -7.68
CA SER A 20 7.33 -18.07 -7.70
C SER A 20 7.92 -18.27 -6.29
N GLU A 21 9.19 -18.68 -6.21
CA GLU A 21 9.90 -18.76 -4.92
C GLU A 21 9.98 -17.39 -4.25
N PRO A 22 9.70 -17.31 -2.94
CA PRO A 22 9.88 -16.09 -2.18
C PRO A 22 11.37 -15.80 -1.94
N ARG A 23 11.75 -14.53 -1.94
CA ARG A 23 13.09 -14.05 -1.55
C ARG A 23 13.18 -13.69 -0.08
N VAL A 24 12.05 -13.51 0.58
CA VAL A 24 11.93 -13.30 2.03
C VAL A 24 11.32 -14.55 2.65
N GLU A 25 11.97 -15.11 3.67
CA GLU A 25 11.54 -16.36 4.29
C GLU A 25 10.59 -16.17 5.47
N PHE A 26 10.65 -15.02 6.13
CA PHE A 26 9.82 -14.72 7.30
C PHE A 26 9.19 -13.33 7.20
N CYS A 27 7.89 -13.27 7.48
CA CYS A 27 7.14 -12.03 7.61
C CYS A 27 6.41 -11.98 8.96
N PRO A 28 6.75 -11.02 9.84
CA PRO A 28 6.13 -10.92 11.15
C PRO A 28 4.62 -10.67 11.11
N LEU A 29 4.12 -10.09 10.03
CA LEU A 29 2.68 -9.87 9.83
C LEU A 29 1.97 -11.20 9.56
N PHE A 30 2.51 -12.03 8.67
CA PHE A 30 1.95 -13.34 8.35
C PHE A 30 2.05 -14.29 9.53
N TYR A 31 3.17 -14.28 10.24
CA TYR A 31 3.33 -15.05 11.47
C TYR A 31 2.25 -14.69 12.49
N LYS A 32 2.10 -13.39 12.81
CA LYS A 32 1.14 -12.92 13.81
C LYS A 32 -0.32 -13.25 13.47
N HIS A 33 -0.72 -13.06 12.21
CA HIS A 33 -2.13 -13.14 11.81
C HIS A 33 -2.53 -14.47 11.19
N ARG A 34 -1.56 -15.27 10.75
CA ARG A 34 -1.80 -16.52 10.02
C ARG A 34 -1.03 -17.72 10.55
N GLY A 35 -0.14 -17.53 11.54
CA GLY A 35 0.72 -18.59 12.06
C GLY A 35 1.75 -19.10 11.03
N ILE A 36 2.01 -18.33 9.96
CA ILE A 36 2.96 -18.74 8.92
C ILE A 36 4.37 -18.45 9.41
N GLU A 37 5.08 -19.50 9.81
CA GLU A 37 6.45 -19.42 10.32
C GLU A 37 7.49 -19.24 9.21
N LYS A 38 7.24 -19.83 8.03
CA LYS A 38 8.11 -19.71 6.86
C LYS A 38 7.28 -19.45 5.60
N LEU A 39 7.72 -18.44 4.84
CA LEU A 39 7.15 -18.16 3.52
C LEU A 39 7.70 -19.19 2.53
N THR A 40 6.82 -19.97 1.94
CA THR A 40 7.06 -20.92 0.85
C THR A 40 6.04 -20.68 -0.25
N LYS A 41 6.21 -21.27 -1.41
CA LYS A 41 5.19 -21.23 -2.48
C LYS A 41 3.81 -21.67 -1.96
N GLU A 42 3.81 -22.76 -1.19
CA GLU A 42 2.58 -23.36 -0.63
C GLU A 42 1.90 -22.39 0.34
N SER A 43 2.63 -21.85 1.32
CA SER A 43 2.06 -20.92 2.31
C SER A 43 1.58 -19.60 1.68
N ILE A 44 2.25 -19.13 0.63
CA ILE A 44 1.84 -17.97 -0.16
C ILE A 44 0.58 -18.27 -0.96
N ARG A 45 0.53 -19.44 -1.64
CA ARG A 45 -0.66 -19.92 -2.36
C ARG A 45 -1.87 -19.96 -1.44
N GLU A 46 -1.77 -20.67 -0.33
CA GLU A 46 -2.84 -20.79 0.67
C GLU A 46 -3.32 -19.43 1.18
N ASN A 47 -2.39 -18.48 1.39
CA ASN A 47 -2.74 -17.13 1.83
C ASN A 47 -3.51 -16.35 0.76
N VAL A 48 -3.14 -16.47 -0.51
CA VAL A 48 -3.85 -15.80 -1.60
C VAL A 48 -5.21 -16.45 -1.84
N GLU A 49 -5.29 -17.79 -1.86
CA GLU A 49 -6.54 -18.54 -2.00
C GLU A 49 -7.52 -18.22 -0.87
N PHE A 50 -7.02 -18.08 0.38
CA PHE A 50 -7.82 -17.59 1.49
C PHE A 50 -8.42 -16.22 1.19
N ARG A 51 -7.62 -15.26 0.69
CA ARG A 51 -8.14 -13.91 0.38
C ARG A 51 -9.14 -13.93 -0.77
N ILE A 52 -8.94 -14.80 -1.77
CA ILE A 52 -9.90 -15.00 -2.87
C ILE A 52 -11.21 -15.55 -2.31
N ARG A 53 -11.15 -16.57 -1.47
CA ARG A 53 -12.34 -17.20 -0.89
C ARG A 53 -13.11 -16.26 0.04
N ASP A 54 -12.39 -15.62 0.97
CA ASP A 54 -13.02 -14.89 2.09
C ASP A 54 -13.34 -13.44 1.72
N PHE A 55 -12.59 -12.80 0.82
CA PHE A 55 -12.76 -11.40 0.44
C PHE A 55 -13.05 -11.18 -1.05
N GLY A 56 -13.07 -12.25 -1.82
CA GLY A 56 -13.35 -12.21 -3.24
C GLY A 56 -12.31 -11.47 -4.08
N ILE A 57 -11.07 -11.24 -3.59
CA ILE A 57 -10.05 -10.55 -4.39
C ILE A 57 -9.85 -11.25 -5.74
N PHE A 58 -9.60 -10.49 -6.79
CA PHE A 58 -9.49 -10.96 -8.19
C PHE A 58 -10.75 -11.61 -8.75
N THR A 59 -11.91 -11.38 -8.15
CA THR A 59 -13.19 -11.89 -8.65
C THR A 59 -14.27 -10.82 -8.60
N GLU A 60 -15.38 -11.04 -9.34
CA GLU A 60 -16.55 -10.16 -9.31
C GLU A 60 -17.24 -10.10 -7.92
N ARG A 61 -16.88 -10.98 -6.98
CA ARG A 61 -17.38 -10.98 -5.60
C ARG A 61 -16.53 -10.15 -4.64
N ARG A 62 -15.60 -9.32 -5.17
CA ARG A 62 -14.70 -8.49 -4.39
C ARG A 62 -15.45 -7.64 -3.37
N GLN A 63 -15.14 -7.83 -2.07
CA GLN A 63 -15.65 -6.98 -1.00
C GLN A 63 -14.92 -5.64 -1.03
N MET A 64 -15.62 -4.60 -1.46
CA MET A 64 -15.02 -3.29 -1.73
C MET A 64 -14.93 -2.40 -0.48
N ARG A 65 -15.85 -2.53 0.46
CA ARG A 65 -15.92 -1.68 1.64
C ARG A 65 -15.48 -2.42 2.89
N MET A 66 -14.74 -1.72 3.74
CA MET A 66 -14.27 -2.24 5.01
C MET A 66 -14.15 -1.13 6.03
N LYS A 67 -14.61 -1.37 7.25
CA LYS A 67 -14.35 -0.48 8.36
C LYS A 67 -12.88 -0.51 8.74
N ASP A 68 -12.42 0.59 9.35
CA ASP A 68 -11.08 0.70 9.87
C ASP A 68 -10.75 -0.44 10.86
N PHE A 69 -9.57 -1.03 10.73
CA PHE A 69 -8.99 -1.87 11.76
C PHE A 69 -8.26 -0.99 12.77
N LEU A 70 -8.33 -1.33 14.04
CA LEU A 70 -7.54 -0.68 15.08
C LEU A 70 -6.05 -1.09 14.96
N SER A 71 -5.46 -0.83 13.80
CA SER A 71 -4.09 -1.16 13.46
C SER A 71 -3.35 0.03 12.82
N PHE A 72 -2.10 -0.17 12.48
CA PHE A 72 -1.25 0.83 11.87
C PHE A 72 -0.74 0.32 10.52
N GLY A 73 -1.27 0.86 9.46
CA GLY A 73 -0.92 0.57 8.07
C GLY A 73 -1.23 1.75 7.17
N ILE A 74 -0.79 1.71 5.92
CA ILE A 74 -1.01 2.84 4.99
C ILE A 74 -2.49 3.00 4.64
N SER A 75 -3.23 1.90 4.48
CA SER A 75 -4.68 1.98 4.23
C SER A 75 -5.43 2.65 5.37
N GLU A 76 -5.06 2.34 6.62
CA GLU A 76 -5.63 2.97 7.82
C GLU A 76 -5.28 4.46 7.90
N LEU A 77 -4.04 4.83 7.57
CA LEU A 77 -3.62 6.23 7.53
C LEU A 77 -4.37 7.01 6.46
N MET A 78 -4.46 6.48 5.24
CA MET A 78 -5.16 7.14 4.13
C MET A 78 -6.66 7.25 4.39
N SER A 79 -7.32 6.20 4.88
CA SER A 79 -8.73 6.21 5.28
C SER A 79 -9.01 7.26 6.36
N MET A 80 -8.14 7.34 7.37
CA MET A 80 -8.21 8.38 8.41
C MET A 80 -8.02 9.77 7.82
N CYS A 81 -7.06 9.97 6.91
CA CYS A 81 -6.82 11.26 6.26
C CYS A 81 -8.03 11.75 5.44
N VAL A 82 -8.71 10.83 4.72
CA VAL A 82 -9.97 11.14 4.03
C VAL A 82 -11.05 11.51 5.04
N THR A 83 -11.24 10.73 6.09
CA THR A 83 -12.24 10.99 7.14
C THR A 83 -12.06 12.37 7.80
N LYS A 84 -10.80 12.78 7.99
CA LYS A 84 -10.47 14.06 8.66
C LYS A 84 -10.36 15.25 7.69
N GLY A 85 -10.50 15.04 6.39
CA GLY A 85 -10.29 16.08 5.37
C GLY A 85 -8.84 16.54 5.24
N THR A 86 -7.88 15.75 5.73
CA THR A 86 -6.44 15.97 5.50
C THR A 86 -6.10 15.76 4.04
N ILE A 87 -6.75 14.78 3.40
CA ILE A 87 -6.78 14.58 1.96
C ILE A 87 -8.23 14.55 1.46
N ASP A 88 -8.47 15.04 0.25
CA ASP A 88 -9.78 15.04 -0.40
C ASP A 88 -10.07 13.68 -1.05
N CYS A 89 -9.01 13.01 -1.56
CA CYS A 89 -9.10 11.68 -2.15
C CYS A 89 -7.78 10.92 -2.03
N SER A 90 -7.86 9.61 -2.27
CA SER A 90 -6.74 8.69 -2.39
C SER A 90 -6.58 8.22 -3.83
N VAL A 91 -5.36 8.22 -4.35
CA VAL A 91 -4.97 7.53 -5.58
C VAL A 91 -4.27 6.23 -5.16
N CYS A 92 -4.93 5.13 -5.37
CA CYS A 92 -4.47 3.80 -4.93
C CYS A 92 -4.68 2.77 -6.05
N VAL A 93 -4.21 1.55 -5.82
CA VAL A 93 -4.33 0.44 -6.78
C VAL A 93 -5.28 -0.61 -6.23
N CYS A 94 -6.22 -1.06 -7.06
CA CYS A 94 -7.16 -2.12 -6.73
C CYS A 94 -7.09 -3.25 -7.77
N ASP A 95 -7.19 -4.48 -7.30
CA ASP A 95 -7.47 -5.62 -8.15
C ASP A 95 -8.80 -5.40 -8.88
N GLY A 96 -8.81 -5.60 -10.19
CA GLY A 96 -9.99 -5.41 -11.04
C GLY A 96 -10.23 -3.98 -11.54
N SER A 97 -9.44 -2.98 -11.12
CA SER A 97 -9.54 -1.62 -11.67
C SER A 97 -8.19 -0.97 -12.00
N GLY A 98 -7.08 -1.51 -11.49
CA GLY A 98 -5.81 -0.81 -11.58
C GLY A 98 -5.81 0.46 -10.71
N THR A 99 -5.28 1.56 -11.22
CA THR A 99 -5.25 2.84 -10.51
C THR A 99 -6.64 3.45 -10.40
N ALA A 100 -7.02 3.80 -9.18
CA ALA A 100 -8.34 4.34 -8.83
C ALA A 100 -8.22 5.58 -7.92
N ILE A 101 -9.16 6.51 -8.08
CA ILE A 101 -9.32 7.71 -7.29
C ILE A 101 -10.50 7.51 -6.35
N VAL A 102 -10.28 7.57 -5.05
CA VAL A 102 -11.27 7.19 -4.04
C VAL A 102 -11.35 8.25 -2.94
N ASP A 103 -12.54 8.77 -2.69
CA ASP A 103 -12.83 9.77 -1.65
C ASP A 103 -13.72 9.24 -0.52
N ASP A 104 -13.98 7.93 -0.51
CA ASP A 104 -14.73 7.24 0.52
C ASP A 104 -13.76 6.44 1.43
N PRO A 105 -13.70 6.73 2.74
CA PRO A 105 -12.73 6.11 3.63
C PRO A 105 -12.91 4.59 3.81
N GLU A 106 -14.15 4.06 3.77
CA GLU A 106 -14.38 2.61 3.84
C GLU A 106 -13.92 1.91 2.56
N LEU A 107 -14.04 2.59 1.42
CA LEU A 107 -13.57 2.08 0.13
C LEU A 107 -12.04 2.10 0.07
N VAL A 108 -11.38 3.17 0.55
CA VAL A 108 -9.92 3.23 0.69
C VAL A 108 -9.40 2.07 1.55
N GLN A 109 -10.04 1.81 2.70
CA GLN A 109 -9.68 0.72 3.59
C GLN A 109 -9.92 -0.65 2.95
N GLY A 110 -11.05 -0.83 2.28
CA GLY A 110 -11.42 -2.08 1.63
C GLY A 110 -10.48 -2.44 0.47
N ILE A 111 -10.03 -1.45 -0.29
CA ILE A 111 -9.03 -1.62 -1.36
C ILE A 111 -7.65 -1.93 -0.76
N GLY A 112 -7.12 -1.04 0.08
CA GLY A 112 -5.73 -1.11 0.54
C GLY A 112 -5.48 -2.22 1.56
N GLY A 113 -6.43 -2.52 2.43
CA GLY A 113 -6.27 -3.47 3.53
C GLY A 113 -6.19 -4.95 3.12
N ARG A 114 -6.46 -5.27 1.86
CA ARG A 114 -6.54 -6.66 1.36
C ARG A 114 -5.52 -7.00 0.29
N ILE A 115 -4.79 -6.02 -0.21
CA ILE A 115 -3.84 -6.20 -1.30
C ILE A 115 -2.42 -6.12 -0.76
N SER A 116 -1.56 -7.02 -1.25
CA SER A 116 -0.11 -6.86 -1.27
C SER A 116 0.30 -6.15 -2.58
N GLY A 117 1.56 -6.10 -2.96
CA GLY A 117 1.96 -5.43 -4.20
C GLY A 117 1.19 -5.92 -5.43
N MET A 118 0.65 -5.00 -6.20
CA MET A 118 -0.06 -5.28 -7.45
C MET A 118 0.82 -4.88 -8.63
N VAL A 119 1.07 -5.82 -9.54
CA VAL A 119 1.88 -5.58 -10.73
C VAL A 119 1.00 -5.38 -11.96
N GLU A 120 -0.05 -6.19 -12.07
CA GLU A 120 -0.97 -6.20 -13.20
C GLU A 120 -2.33 -6.72 -12.75
N THR A 121 -3.39 -6.23 -13.35
CA THR A 121 -4.76 -6.72 -13.12
C THR A 121 -5.60 -6.55 -14.39
N THR A 122 -6.71 -7.27 -14.45
CA THR A 122 -7.70 -7.15 -15.53
C THR A 122 -8.99 -6.52 -15.01
N PRO A 123 -9.79 -5.84 -15.85
CA PRO A 123 -11.02 -5.20 -15.43
C PRO A 123 -12.03 -6.17 -14.85
N LEU A 124 -12.59 -5.83 -13.69
CA LEU A 124 -13.73 -6.49 -13.06
C LEU A 124 -14.87 -5.49 -12.96
N GLN A 125 -16.00 -5.77 -13.60
CA GLN A 125 -17.07 -4.79 -13.78
C GLN A 125 -17.71 -4.36 -12.45
N ASN A 126 -17.89 -5.28 -11.51
CA ASN A 126 -18.41 -4.94 -10.19
C ASN A 126 -17.47 -4.07 -9.38
N VAL A 127 -16.15 -4.25 -9.52
CA VAL A 127 -15.13 -3.41 -8.87
C VAL A 127 -15.15 -2.00 -9.46
N ILE A 128 -15.14 -1.89 -10.79
CA ILE A 128 -15.21 -0.61 -11.50
C ILE A 128 -16.50 0.14 -11.15
N LYS A 129 -17.63 -0.55 -11.10
CA LYS A 129 -18.93 0.03 -10.70
C LYS A 129 -18.93 0.52 -9.26
N ALA A 130 -18.31 -0.24 -8.34
CA ALA A 130 -18.25 0.13 -6.91
C ALA A 130 -17.37 1.36 -6.65
N ILE A 131 -16.30 1.54 -7.44
CA ILE A 131 -15.41 2.71 -7.37
C ILE A 131 -16.06 3.91 -8.10
N GLY A 132 -16.76 3.67 -9.19
CA GLY A 132 -17.23 4.67 -10.15
C GLY A 132 -16.33 4.66 -11.39
N ARG A 133 -16.92 4.45 -12.57
CA ARG A 133 -16.17 4.30 -13.83
C ARG A 133 -15.30 5.52 -14.16
N ASP A 134 -15.78 6.71 -13.88
CA ASP A 134 -15.09 7.98 -14.05
C ASP A 134 -13.89 8.16 -13.12
N ARG A 135 -13.87 7.45 -11.99
CA ARG A 135 -12.83 7.46 -10.95
C ARG A 135 -11.75 6.39 -11.18
N VAL A 136 -11.95 5.47 -12.09
CA VAL A 136 -10.93 4.50 -12.52
C VAL A 136 -10.07 5.14 -13.61
N LEU A 137 -8.75 4.99 -13.53
CA LEU A 137 -7.83 5.62 -14.50
C LEU A 137 -8.12 5.15 -15.92
N ASP A 138 -8.21 3.84 -16.10
CA ASP A 138 -8.54 3.19 -17.36
C ASP A 138 -9.44 1.97 -17.10
N PRO A 139 -10.76 2.11 -17.20
CA PRO A 139 -11.69 1.04 -16.91
C PRO A 139 -11.71 -0.07 -17.98
N GLU A 140 -11.06 0.14 -19.14
CA GLU A 140 -10.99 -0.88 -20.20
C GLU A 140 -9.81 -1.83 -20.03
N THR A 141 -8.69 -1.33 -19.50
CA THR A 141 -7.46 -2.12 -19.36
C THR A 141 -7.05 -2.35 -17.91
N ALA A 142 -7.66 -1.65 -16.95
CA ALA A 142 -7.28 -1.65 -15.54
C ALA A 142 -5.79 -1.25 -15.35
N ARG A 143 -5.31 -0.28 -16.11
CA ARG A 143 -3.92 0.19 -16.10
C ARG A 143 -3.51 0.70 -14.72
N ILE A 144 -2.29 0.32 -14.31
CA ILE A 144 -1.64 0.79 -13.08
C ILE A 144 -0.65 1.88 -13.45
N ASP A 145 -0.93 3.14 -13.05
CA ASP A 145 -0.08 4.30 -13.29
C ASP A 145 -0.45 5.39 -12.28
N GLN A 146 0.37 5.51 -11.23
CA GLN A 146 0.07 6.42 -10.11
C GLN A 146 0.30 7.89 -10.49
N VAL A 147 1.23 8.17 -11.41
CA VAL A 147 1.45 9.53 -11.93
C VAL A 147 0.22 10.01 -12.70
N ALA A 148 -0.25 9.19 -13.65
CA ALA A 148 -1.45 9.50 -14.41
C ALA A 148 -2.70 9.56 -13.51
N GLY A 149 -2.78 8.71 -12.49
CA GLY A 149 -3.86 8.73 -11.49
C GLY A 149 -3.88 10.04 -10.69
N ALA A 150 -2.71 10.52 -10.25
CA ALA A 150 -2.60 11.79 -9.54
C ALA A 150 -3.01 12.98 -10.43
N ARG A 151 -2.59 13.01 -11.69
CA ARG A 151 -3.02 14.03 -12.67
C ARG A 151 -4.52 13.99 -12.90
N LYS A 152 -5.10 12.80 -13.08
CA LYS A 152 -6.55 12.64 -13.24
C LYS A 152 -7.31 13.15 -12.01
N ALA A 153 -6.85 12.85 -10.79
CA ALA A 153 -7.45 13.38 -9.56
C ALA A 153 -7.41 14.91 -9.53
N TRP A 154 -6.29 15.52 -9.96
CA TRP A 154 -6.15 16.96 -10.08
C TRP A 154 -7.14 17.55 -11.09
N ASP A 155 -7.28 16.93 -12.25
CA ASP A 155 -8.22 17.35 -13.31
C ASP A 155 -9.69 17.20 -12.88
N MET A 156 -9.98 16.25 -11.99
CA MET A 156 -11.29 16.10 -11.34
C MET A 156 -11.58 17.17 -10.28
N GLY A 157 -10.63 18.04 -9.96
CA GLY A 157 -10.81 19.16 -9.03
C GLY A 157 -10.32 18.90 -7.60
N TYR A 158 -9.76 17.73 -7.29
CA TYR A 158 -9.16 17.47 -5.98
C TYR A 158 -7.85 18.28 -5.80
N ARG A 159 -7.59 18.76 -4.59
CA ARG A 159 -6.43 19.61 -4.29
C ARG A 159 -5.56 19.11 -3.14
N LYS A 160 -6.05 18.21 -2.33
CA LYS A 160 -5.31 17.50 -1.27
C LYS A 160 -5.37 16.00 -1.60
N ILE A 161 -4.36 15.50 -2.29
CA ILE A 161 -4.41 14.16 -2.88
C ILE A 161 -3.44 13.24 -2.15
N GLY A 162 -3.93 12.12 -1.60
CA GLY A 162 -3.08 11.05 -1.09
C GLY A 162 -2.73 10.08 -2.20
N VAL A 163 -1.44 9.77 -2.40
CA VAL A 163 -1.02 8.86 -3.48
C VAL A 163 -0.11 7.76 -2.92
N THR A 164 -0.42 6.50 -3.21
CA THR A 164 0.50 5.39 -2.95
C THR A 164 1.51 5.27 -4.10
N VAL A 165 2.79 5.15 -3.78
CA VAL A 165 3.87 5.00 -4.76
C VAL A 165 4.81 3.87 -4.36
N VAL A 166 5.47 3.27 -5.36
CA VAL A 166 6.48 2.21 -5.16
C VAL A 166 7.84 2.67 -5.68
N ARG A 167 7.87 3.44 -6.77
CA ARG A 167 9.09 3.88 -7.46
C ARG A 167 9.49 5.30 -7.05
N GLY A 168 10.77 5.50 -6.83
CA GLY A 168 11.32 6.81 -6.50
C GLY A 168 11.09 7.86 -7.60
N ASN A 169 11.20 7.47 -8.86
CA ASN A 169 10.95 8.35 -10.01
C ASN A 169 9.49 8.86 -10.05
N ASP A 170 8.51 7.99 -9.76
CA ASP A 170 7.10 8.38 -9.73
C ASP A 170 6.85 9.36 -8.59
N ALA A 171 7.42 9.09 -7.40
CA ALA A 171 7.33 9.98 -6.25
C ALA A 171 7.92 11.37 -6.58
N ALA A 172 9.12 11.41 -7.17
CA ALA A 172 9.77 12.65 -7.54
C ALA A 172 8.98 13.46 -8.59
N LEU A 173 8.42 12.78 -9.60
CA LEU A 173 7.61 13.42 -10.63
C LEU A 173 6.31 14.00 -10.06
N ILE A 174 5.57 13.24 -9.25
CA ILE A 174 4.33 13.71 -8.63
C ILE A 174 4.64 14.89 -7.69
N ARG A 175 5.68 14.79 -6.87
CA ARG A 175 6.08 15.89 -5.96
C ARG A 175 6.46 17.14 -6.73
N LYS A 176 7.20 17.01 -7.83
CA LYS A 176 7.59 18.13 -8.72
C LYS A 176 6.38 18.83 -9.32
N GLU A 177 5.36 18.07 -9.76
CA GLU A 177 4.18 18.63 -10.44
C GLU A 177 3.17 19.25 -9.48
N MET A 178 3.00 18.66 -8.30
CA MET A 178 1.88 18.99 -7.39
C MET A 178 2.32 19.62 -6.06
N GLY A 179 3.62 19.61 -5.76
CA GLY A 179 4.17 20.21 -4.54
C GLY A 179 3.51 19.68 -3.27
N ASP A 180 3.07 20.59 -2.41
CA ASP A 180 2.43 20.27 -1.12
C ASP A 180 0.94 19.90 -1.22
N ASN A 181 0.36 19.92 -2.43
CA ASN A 181 -1.01 19.46 -2.65
C ASN A 181 -1.12 17.93 -2.62
N VAL A 182 0.00 17.22 -2.53
CA VAL A 182 0.02 15.76 -2.40
C VAL A 182 0.62 15.30 -1.08
N LEU A 183 0.09 14.21 -0.55
CA LEU A 183 0.71 13.35 0.45
C LEU A 183 1.13 12.04 -0.21
N LEU A 184 2.43 11.75 -0.19
CA LEU A 184 2.98 10.57 -0.84
C LEU A 184 3.30 9.48 0.18
N PHE A 185 2.76 8.30 -0.08
CA PHE A 185 2.90 7.12 0.76
C PHE A 185 3.68 6.04 0.00
N ALA A 186 4.94 5.81 0.37
CA ALA A 186 5.71 4.71 -0.21
C ALA A 186 5.26 3.36 0.38
N VAL A 187 4.89 2.44 -0.49
CA VAL A 187 4.36 1.12 -0.14
C VAL A 187 5.09 0.00 -0.88
N HIS A 188 5.01 -1.23 -0.38
CA HIS A 188 5.58 -2.43 -1.03
C HIS A 188 7.07 -2.29 -1.39
N THR A 189 7.84 -1.73 -0.48
CA THR A 189 9.25 -1.36 -0.69
C THR A 189 10.24 -2.50 -0.55
N SER A 190 9.80 -3.76 -0.39
CA SER A 190 10.72 -4.91 -0.36
C SER A 190 11.57 -4.96 -1.62
N GLY A 191 12.89 -5.03 -1.45
CA GLY A 191 13.83 -5.17 -2.57
C GLY A 191 13.98 -3.93 -3.47
N VAL A 192 13.54 -2.75 -3.03
CA VAL A 192 13.86 -1.50 -3.75
C VAL A 192 15.36 -1.25 -3.75
N THR A 193 15.87 -0.68 -4.83
CA THR A 193 17.28 -0.29 -4.93
C THR A 193 17.62 0.83 -3.95
N GLU A 194 18.91 1.01 -3.65
CA GLU A 194 19.36 2.12 -2.81
C GLU A 194 19.00 3.48 -3.40
N GLU A 195 19.06 3.62 -4.72
CA GLU A 195 18.70 4.84 -5.44
C GLU A 195 17.20 5.14 -5.31
N ASP A 196 16.33 4.14 -5.55
CA ASP A 196 14.88 4.30 -5.34
C ASP A 196 14.56 4.63 -3.88
N ALA A 197 15.21 3.98 -2.91
CA ALA A 197 15.01 4.26 -1.49
C ALA A 197 15.36 5.71 -1.15
N LYS A 198 16.51 6.23 -1.64
CA LYS A 198 16.90 7.64 -1.46
C LYS A 198 15.86 8.59 -2.06
N MET A 199 15.37 8.31 -3.27
CA MET A 199 14.34 9.12 -3.91
C MET A 199 13.01 9.07 -3.18
N LEU A 200 12.60 7.91 -2.66
CA LEU A 200 11.39 7.77 -1.84
C LEU A 200 11.51 8.61 -0.56
N TYR A 201 12.65 8.56 0.14
CA TYR A 201 12.87 9.40 1.33
C TYR A 201 12.93 10.89 1.03
N ALA A 202 13.40 11.28 -0.16
CA ALA A 202 13.46 12.68 -0.56
C ALA A 202 12.10 13.27 -0.97
N ASN A 203 11.12 12.45 -1.36
CA ASN A 203 9.88 12.92 -1.97
C ASN A 203 8.60 12.48 -1.25
N CYS A 204 8.63 11.40 -0.46
CA CYS A 204 7.45 10.90 0.25
C CYS A 204 7.31 11.50 1.64
N ASP A 205 6.08 11.49 2.15
CA ASP A 205 5.75 11.94 3.51
C ASP A 205 5.84 10.79 4.51
N ILE A 206 5.43 9.61 4.08
CA ILE A 206 5.41 8.39 4.90
C ILE A 206 5.87 7.22 4.03
N ALA A 207 6.67 6.31 4.58
CA ALA A 207 7.14 5.13 3.87
C ALA A 207 7.08 3.87 4.72
N THR A 208 6.61 2.77 4.14
CA THR A 208 6.79 1.44 4.74
C THR A 208 8.21 0.94 4.45
N ALA A 209 8.79 0.20 5.38
CA ALA A 209 10.10 -0.40 5.14
C ALA A 209 10.03 -1.89 4.75
N CYS A 210 8.89 -2.55 4.96
CA CYS A 210 8.70 -3.96 4.61
C CYS A 210 9.97 -4.82 4.87
N ALA A 211 10.42 -5.60 3.88
CA ALA A 211 11.69 -6.35 3.95
C ALA A 211 12.85 -5.62 3.24
N SER A 212 12.78 -4.29 3.05
CA SER A 212 13.82 -3.54 2.36
C SER A 212 14.95 -3.11 3.30
N LYS A 213 16.16 -3.62 3.04
CA LYS A 213 17.37 -3.20 3.76
C LYS A 213 17.62 -1.70 3.61
N HIS A 214 17.52 -1.18 2.40
CA HIS A 214 17.82 0.23 2.13
C HIS A 214 16.84 1.20 2.80
N MET A 215 15.55 0.88 2.81
CA MET A 215 14.55 1.69 3.51
C MET A 215 14.80 1.73 5.02
N TRP A 216 15.22 0.61 5.61
CA TRP A 216 15.57 0.53 7.01
C TRP A 216 16.80 1.35 7.34
N ASP A 217 17.89 1.17 6.58
CA ASP A 217 19.17 1.82 6.84
C ASP A 217 19.05 3.35 6.72
N ILE A 218 18.35 3.84 5.68
CA ILE A 218 18.14 5.28 5.49
C ILE A 218 17.22 5.85 6.59
N GLY A 219 16.10 5.20 6.91
CA GLY A 219 15.18 5.68 7.93
C GLY A 219 15.84 5.83 9.29
N ARG A 220 16.68 4.87 9.69
CA ARG A 220 17.46 4.92 10.92
C ARG A 220 18.52 6.01 10.88
N LYS A 221 19.27 6.11 9.79
CA LYS A 221 20.31 7.14 9.61
C LYS A 221 19.74 8.56 9.70
N LEU A 222 18.55 8.77 9.18
CA LEU A 222 17.85 10.06 9.25
C LEU A 222 17.17 10.31 10.60
N GLY A 223 17.12 9.33 11.50
CA GLY A 223 16.35 9.45 12.74
C GLY A 223 14.86 9.64 12.50
N ALA A 224 14.33 9.12 11.39
CA ALA A 224 12.91 9.26 11.04
C ALA A 224 12.03 8.60 12.11
N MET A 225 10.91 9.24 12.47
CA MET A 225 9.96 8.69 13.43
C MET A 225 9.43 7.36 12.92
N GLN A 226 9.67 6.30 13.68
CA GLN A 226 9.16 4.96 13.34
C GLN A 226 7.88 4.66 14.11
N VAL A 227 6.90 4.15 13.38
CA VAL A 227 5.67 3.59 13.90
C VAL A 227 5.42 2.22 13.26
N GLY A 228 4.54 1.41 13.84
CA GLY A 228 4.33 0.05 13.33
C GLY A 228 5.46 -0.91 13.73
N THR A 229 5.09 -1.99 14.42
CA THR A 229 6.09 -2.92 14.98
C THR A 229 6.33 -4.14 14.10
N LYS A 230 5.34 -4.52 13.29
CA LYS A 230 5.43 -5.70 12.41
C LYS A 230 5.89 -5.35 11.00
N VAL A 231 5.36 -4.27 10.45
CA VAL A 231 5.90 -3.62 9.26
C VAL A 231 6.24 -2.20 9.68
N PRO A 232 7.51 -1.82 9.73
CA PRO A 232 7.90 -0.46 10.09
C PRO A 232 7.37 0.53 9.08
N VAL A 233 6.83 1.61 9.61
CA VAL A 233 6.40 2.77 8.85
C VAL A 233 7.21 3.95 9.35
N PHE A 234 7.91 4.64 8.46
CA PHE A 234 8.68 5.83 8.77
C PHE A 234 7.89 7.07 8.36
N ALA A 235 7.67 7.97 9.31
CA ALA A 235 7.19 9.31 9.04
C ALA A 235 8.40 10.20 8.70
N ILE A 236 8.43 10.72 7.47
CA ILE A 236 9.60 11.38 6.89
C ILE A 236 9.49 12.89 7.06
N THR A 237 8.37 13.48 6.66
CA THR A 237 8.10 14.93 6.78
C THR A 237 7.37 15.25 8.08
N ASP A 238 7.33 16.53 8.44
CA ASP A 238 6.55 16.96 9.62
C ASP A 238 5.04 16.68 9.45
N ARG A 239 4.50 16.80 8.23
CA ARG A 239 3.12 16.38 7.92
C ARG A 239 2.94 14.88 8.12
N GLY A 240 3.91 14.07 7.71
CA GLY A 240 3.91 12.63 7.93
C GLY A 240 3.92 12.27 9.42
N LYS A 241 4.72 12.98 10.23
CA LYS A 241 4.75 12.82 11.69
C LYS A 241 3.41 13.16 12.34
N GLU A 242 2.82 14.32 11.97
CA GLU A 242 1.52 14.73 12.47
C GLU A 242 0.42 13.69 12.19
N ILE A 243 0.38 13.15 10.97
CA ILE A 243 -0.56 12.09 10.58
C ILE A 243 -0.36 10.83 11.43
N CYS A 244 0.90 10.41 11.62
CA CYS A 244 1.21 9.26 12.45
C CYS A 244 0.84 9.48 13.93
N ASP A 245 1.09 10.66 14.48
CA ASP A 245 0.72 11.02 15.86
C ASP A 245 -0.81 11.03 16.06
N ILE A 246 -1.57 11.58 15.10
CA ILE A 246 -3.02 11.53 15.13
C ILE A 246 -3.52 10.09 15.17
N ARG A 247 -2.92 9.21 14.34
CA ARG A 247 -3.30 7.80 14.31
C ARG A 247 -2.93 7.07 15.61
N LEU A 248 -1.75 7.30 16.15
CA LEU A 248 -1.32 6.71 17.42
C LEU A 248 -2.28 7.07 18.55
N LYS A 249 -2.67 8.35 18.65
CA LYS A 249 -3.67 8.81 19.62
C LYS A 249 -5.01 8.11 19.43
N GLN A 250 -5.48 7.99 18.17
CA GLN A 250 -6.76 7.34 17.86
C GLN A 250 -6.81 5.86 18.30
N ILE A 251 -5.69 5.15 18.18
CA ILE A 251 -5.61 3.73 18.55
C ILE A 251 -5.03 3.49 19.95
N ASN A 252 -4.82 4.57 20.72
CA ASN A 252 -4.24 4.55 22.07
C ASN A 252 -2.90 3.79 22.13
N LYS A 253 -1.96 4.15 21.24
CA LYS A 253 -0.61 3.58 21.16
C LYS A 253 0.43 4.68 21.10
N GLU A 254 1.67 4.32 21.44
CA GLU A 254 2.84 5.20 21.35
C GLU A 254 3.73 4.80 20.18
N ALA A 255 4.53 5.76 19.71
CA ALA A 255 5.60 5.48 18.76
C ALA A 255 6.62 4.54 19.39
N LYS A 256 7.08 3.54 18.67
CA LYS A 256 8.11 2.63 19.13
C LYS A 256 9.40 2.85 18.35
N SER A 257 10.50 2.89 19.04
CA SER A 257 11.84 2.88 18.45
C SER A 257 12.28 1.42 18.24
N GLY A 258 12.37 0.99 17.00
CA GLY A 258 12.90 -0.31 16.60
C GLY A 258 11.83 -1.38 16.33
N PRO A 259 12.18 -2.41 15.58
CA PRO A 259 11.32 -3.53 15.25
C PRO A 259 11.34 -4.56 16.36
N ASP A 260 10.19 -5.15 16.67
CA ASP A 260 10.14 -6.30 17.58
C ASP A 260 10.75 -7.55 16.93
N ASP A 261 10.46 -7.78 15.64
CA ASP A 261 10.96 -8.94 14.86
C ASP A 261 10.80 -8.63 13.37
N PRO A 262 11.85 -8.18 12.67
CA PRO A 262 11.74 -7.78 11.27
C PRO A 262 11.55 -8.98 10.33
N ALA A 263 11.11 -8.68 9.11
CA ALA A 263 11.15 -9.65 8.03
C ALA A 263 12.59 -10.13 7.78
N ARG A 264 12.77 -11.38 7.36
CA ARG A 264 14.07 -12.02 7.12
C ARG A 264 14.09 -12.79 5.81
N PRO A 265 15.21 -12.73 5.03
CA PRO A 265 16.23 -11.69 5.10
C PRO A 265 15.68 -10.32 4.73
N LEU A 266 16.35 -9.24 5.15
CA LEU A 266 16.17 -7.91 4.53
C LEU A 266 16.87 -7.90 3.17
N ILE A 267 16.21 -7.44 2.14
CA ILE A 267 16.65 -7.48 0.74
C ILE A 267 16.62 -6.10 0.10
#